data_961e2cb80caac577a21933abab68929c
#
_entry.id   961e2cb80caac577a21933abab68929c
#
_cell.length_a   1.000
_cell.length_b   1.000
_cell.length_c   1.000
_cell.angle_alpha   90.00
_cell.angle_beta   90.00
_cell.angle_gamma   90.00
#
_symmetry.space_group_name_H-M   'P 1'
#
loop_
_entity.id
_entity.type
_entity.pdbx_description
1 polymer ?
#
loop_
_entity_poly.entity_id
_entity_poly.type
_entity_poly.pdbx_seq_one_letter_code
_entity_poly.pdbx_strand_id
1 'polypeptide(L)'
;MSSRQGQQRALREGIIFRCFCPRHKRWKIKNKKGVDSCAQVVHIHTMSTELDMSAMENCVCFNLRWVTRKVTQFFDAEMRRHGIRPTQGSILRALNAKENWSMAELSDWLGMDRTTLVRNLRPLQRDGLVQAAGGGRGGRVELSITAKGRKKIEECLPAWRSAQSAAVKTLGEQRWSAILSDLETAALALNK
;
A
#
# COMPACT_ATOMS: atom_id res chain seq x y z
N MET A 1 6.85 20.15 19.63
CA MET A 1 6.04 19.33 20.56
C MET A 1 4.54 19.73 20.61
N SER A 2 4.07 20.64 19.78
CA SER A 2 2.71 21.24 19.90
C SER A 2 1.61 20.61 19.02
N SER A 3 1.91 19.75 18.04
CA SER A 3 0.89 19.28 17.08
C SER A 3 0.13 18.00 17.49
N ARG A 4 0.71 17.17 18.35
CA ARG A 4 0.07 15.91 18.77
C ARG A 4 -1.00 16.07 19.87
N GLN A 5 -0.84 17.05 20.73
CA GLN A 5 -1.82 17.33 21.80
C GLN A 5 -3.10 17.97 21.25
N GLY A 6 -2.99 18.78 20.18
CA GLY A 6 -4.18 19.34 19.50
C GLY A 6 -5.05 18.31 18.78
N GLN A 7 -4.44 17.27 18.23
CA GLN A 7 -5.19 16.18 17.56
C GLN A 7 -5.93 15.28 18.55
N GLN A 8 -5.35 14.98 19.71
CA GLN A 8 -6.00 14.16 20.73
C GLN A 8 -7.17 14.87 21.42
N ARG A 9 -7.11 16.19 21.54
CA ARG A 9 -8.20 16.98 22.12
C ARG A 9 -9.40 17.08 21.16
N ALA A 10 -9.16 17.21 19.87
CA ALA A 10 -10.18 17.25 18.82
C ALA A 10 -10.97 15.93 18.66
N LEU A 11 -10.31 14.78 18.92
CA LEU A 11 -10.95 13.46 18.91
C LEU A 11 -11.88 13.22 20.11
N ARG A 12 -11.66 13.89 21.24
CA ARG A 12 -12.53 13.79 22.44
C ARG A 12 -13.80 14.66 22.36
N GLU A 13 -13.81 15.67 21.50
CA GLU A 13 -14.92 16.62 21.38
C GLU A 13 -15.87 16.35 20.21
N GLY A 14 -15.72 15.22 19.52
CA GLY A 14 -16.73 14.63 18.65
C GLY A 14 -17.15 15.43 17.41
N ILE A 15 -16.34 16.38 16.91
CA ILE A 15 -16.70 17.14 15.70
C ILE A 15 -15.45 17.56 14.94
N ILE A 16 -15.12 16.88 13.85
CA ILE A 16 -14.23 17.46 12.84
C ILE A 16 -14.74 17.12 11.43
N PHE A 17 -15.47 18.04 10.83
CA PHE A 17 -15.61 18.08 9.37
C PHE A 17 -14.39 18.80 8.79
N ARG A 18 -13.55 18.08 8.06
CA ARG A 18 -12.48 18.69 7.25
C ARG A 18 -12.99 18.86 5.83
N CYS A 19 -13.36 20.08 5.47
CA CYS A 19 -13.59 20.44 4.05
C CYS A 19 -12.28 20.92 3.44
N PHE A 20 -11.88 20.33 2.31
CA PHE A 20 -10.77 20.81 1.51
C PHE A 20 -11.26 21.90 0.57
N CYS A 21 -10.71 23.11 0.67
CA CYS A 21 -10.98 24.18 -0.27
C CYS A 21 -9.88 24.18 -1.36
N PRO A 22 -10.21 23.87 -2.63
CA PRO A 22 -9.23 23.78 -3.72
C PRO A 22 -8.51 25.09 -4.01
N ARG A 23 -9.13 26.26 -3.71
CA ARG A 23 -8.58 27.59 -4.00
C ARG A 23 -7.44 28.02 -3.08
N HIS A 24 -7.36 27.51 -1.85
CA HIS A 24 -6.41 28.03 -0.86
C HIS A 24 -5.44 27.00 -0.31
N LYS A 25 -5.48 25.73 -0.79
CA LYS A 25 -4.58 24.64 -0.34
C LYS A 25 -4.46 24.52 1.20
N ARG A 26 -5.46 24.99 1.96
CA ARG A 26 -5.48 24.98 3.42
C ARG A 26 -6.71 24.27 3.96
N TRP A 27 -6.51 23.45 4.99
CA TRP A 27 -7.57 22.84 5.78
C TRP A 27 -8.13 23.86 6.77
N LYS A 28 -9.44 24.15 6.72
CA LYS A 28 -10.12 24.96 7.75
C LYS A 28 -10.91 24.04 8.67
N ILE A 29 -10.73 24.25 9.97
CA ILE A 29 -11.54 23.62 11.03
C ILE A 29 -12.71 24.53 11.31
N LYS A 30 -13.96 24.04 11.19
CA LYS A 30 -15.15 24.82 11.54
C LYS A 30 -15.66 24.39 12.91
N ASN A 31 -15.97 25.38 13.73
CA ASN A 31 -16.57 25.20 15.05
C ASN A 31 -18.09 25.41 14.95
N LYS A 32 -18.86 24.82 15.88
CA LYS A 32 -20.34 24.77 15.89
C LYS A 32 -21.10 26.10 15.91
N LYS A 33 -20.41 27.25 15.97
CA LYS A 33 -21.02 28.59 15.98
C LYS A 33 -20.30 29.48 14.97
N GLY A 34 -20.88 29.60 13.79
CA GLY A 34 -20.42 30.58 12.82
C GLY A 34 -20.51 30.09 11.38
N VAL A 35 -21.64 30.39 10.76
CA VAL A 35 -21.83 30.24 9.33
C VAL A 35 -21.39 31.56 8.68
N ASP A 36 -20.27 31.56 7.97
CA ASP A 36 -19.98 32.60 7.00
C ASP A 36 -20.46 32.13 5.64
N SER A 37 -21.31 32.94 5.08
CA SER A 37 -22.10 32.73 3.88
C SER A 37 -21.24 32.58 2.64
N CYS A 38 -21.19 31.39 2.08
CA CYS A 38 -21.11 31.15 0.65
C CYS A 38 -21.49 29.69 0.37
N ALA A 39 -22.73 29.36 0.57
CA ALA A 39 -23.34 28.14 0.01
C ALA A 39 -24.83 28.42 -0.16
N GLN A 40 -25.27 28.49 -1.42
CA GLN A 40 -26.68 28.29 -1.73
C GLN A 40 -27.06 26.89 -1.24
N VAL A 41 -27.91 26.89 -0.22
CA VAL A 41 -28.48 25.64 0.32
C VAL A 41 -29.52 25.16 -0.67
N VAL A 42 -29.15 24.18 -1.49
CA VAL A 42 -30.15 23.37 -2.17
C VAL A 42 -30.74 22.45 -1.11
N HIS A 43 -31.98 22.73 -0.70
CA HIS A 43 -32.77 21.82 0.11
C HIS A 43 -33.10 20.57 -0.70
N ILE A 44 -32.21 19.59 -0.65
CA ILE A 44 -32.60 18.23 -0.99
C ILE A 44 -33.18 17.62 0.28
N HIS A 45 -34.45 17.28 0.25
CA HIS A 45 -35.09 16.45 1.25
C HIS A 45 -34.44 15.06 1.16
N THR A 46 -33.33 14.87 1.85
CA THR A 46 -32.74 13.55 2.05
C THR A 46 -33.38 12.98 3.32
N MET A 47 -34.10 11.88 3.16
CA MET A 47 -34.36 10.96 4.26
C MET A 47 -33.00 10.67 4.91
N SER A 48 -32.80 11.19 6.11
CA SER A 48 -31.57 11.05 6.88
C SER A 48 -31.49 9.61 7.42
N THR A 49 -30.96 8.71 6.60
CA THR A 49 -30.17 7.63 7.16
C THR A 49 -28.87 8.29 7.59
N GLU A 50 -28.75 8.62 8.87
CA GLU A 50 -27.43 9.02 9.41
C GLU A 50 -26.47 7.88 9.11
N LEU A 51 -25.62 8.08 8.10
CA LEU A 51 -24.50 7.19 7.84
C LEU A 51 -23.62 7.24 9.09
N ASP A 52 -23.61 6.13 9.83
CA ASP A 52 -22.71 5.98 10.97
C ASP A 52 -21.25 5.95 10.46
N MET A 53 -20.67 7.14 10.35
CA MET A 53 -19.30 7.31 9.88
C MET A 53 -18.27 6.71 10.85
N SER A 54 -18.68 6.41 12.10
CA SER A 54 -17.79 5.75 13.07
C SER A 54 -17.50 4.30 12.67
N ALA A 55 -18.44 3.63 12.02
CA ALA A 55 -18.22 2.30 11.46
C ALA A 55 -17.14 2.29 10.36
N MET A 56 -16.97 3.39 9.62
CA MET A 56 -15.94 3.50 8.58
C MET A 56 -14.54 3.71 9.15
N GLU A 57 -14.39 4.27 10.34
CA GLU A 57 -13.08 4.42 11.00
C GLU A 57 -12.49 3.05 11.34
N ASN A 58 -13.32 2.06 11.61
CA ASN A 58 -12.93 0.68 11.89
C ASN A 58 -12.92 -0.23 10.65
N CYS A 59 -13.07 0.33 9.45
CA CYS A 59 -13.09 -0.44 8.23
C CYS A 59 -11.71 -1.12 8.01
N VAL A 60 -11.70 -2.46 8.06
CA VAL A 60 -10.48 -3.28 7.87
C VAL A 60 -9.81 -2.95 6.53
N CYS A 61 -10.57 -2.94 5.45
CA CYS A 61 -10.07 -2.66 4.11
C CYS A 61 -9.43 -1.26 4.01
N PHE A 62 -10.09 -0.24 4.55
CA PHE A 62 -9.56 1.13 4.55
C PHE A 62 -8.25 1.22 5.32
N ASN A 63 -8.21 0.70 6.55
CA ASN A 63 -7.04 0.80 7.43
C ASN A 63 -5.84 0.03 6.86
N LEU A 64 -6.04 -1.20 6.39
CA LEU A 64 -4.96 -1.99 5.78
C LEU A 64 -4.42 -1.32 4.51
N ARG A 65 -5.28 -0.80 3.63
CA ARG A 65 -4.84 -0.07 2.43
C ARG A 65 -4.11 1.22 2.77
N TRP A 66 -4.55 1.93 3.79
CA TRP A 66 -3.89 3.16 4.25
C TRP A 66 -2.49 2.86 4.80
N VAL A 67 -2.36 1.87 5.67
CA VAL A 67 -1.07 1.43 6.22
C VAL A 67 -0.15 0.94 5.10
N THR A 68 -0.65 0.08 4.20
CA THR A 68 0.12 -0.42 3.05
C THR A 68 0.70 0.72 2.22
N ARG A 69 -0.06 1.78 1.94
CA ARG A 69 0.46 2.95 1.21
C ARG A 69 1.57 3.65 1.98
N LYS A 70 1.43 3.82 3.31
CA LYS A 70 2.45 4.47 4.15
C LYS A 70 3.74 3.66 4.18
N VAL A 71 3.64 2.35 4.38
CA VAL A 71 4.78 1.44 4.37
C VAL A 71 5.46 1.44 2.98
N THR A 72 4.67 1.34 1.92
CA THR A 72 5.21 1.37 0.55
C THR A 72 5.95 2.66 0.26
N GLN A 73 5.41 3.82 0.65
CA GLN A 73 6.09 5.12 0.48
C GLN A 73 7.40 5.18 1.26
N PHE A 74 7.44 4.63 2.46
CA PHE A 74 8.64 4.58 3.30
C PHE A 74 9.75 3.76 2.61
N PHE A 75 9.42 2.56 2.13
CA PHE A 75 10.39 1.73 1.40
C PHE A 75 10.75 2.32 0.03
N ASP A 76 9.82 2.97 -0.67
CA ASP A 76 10.07 3.63 -1.95
C ASP A 76 11.16 4.70 -1.82
N ALA A 77 11.16 5.47 -0.73
CA ALA A 77 12.15 6.51 -0.50
C ALA A 77 13.59 5.95 -0.47
N GLU A 78 13.78 4.78 0.14
CA GLU A 78 15.09 4.13 0.24
C GLU A 78 15.45 3.37 -1.05
N MET A 79 14.51 2.63 -1.64
CA MET A 79 14.79 1.74 -2.77
C MET A 79 14.86 2.47 -4.12
N ARG A 80 14.25 3.67 -4.24
CA ARG A 80 14.23 4.44 -5.48
C ARG A 80 15.64 4.76 -6.02
N ARG A 81 16.61 4.99 -5.13
CA ARG A 81 18.02 5.24 -5.48
C ARG A 81 18.65 4.06 -6.22
N HIS A 82 18.12 2.87 -6.04
CA HIS A 82 18.55 1.64 -6.71
C HIS A 82 17.73 1.31 -7.96
N GLY A 83 16.83 2.19 -8.38
CA GLY A 83 16.02 2.05 -9.61
C GLY A 83 14.97 0.94 -9.54
N ILE A 84 14.59 0.48 -8.36
CA ILE A 84 13.56 -0.54 -8.16
C ILE A 84 12.48 -0.03 -7.19
N ARG A 85 11.21 -0.30 -7.51
CA ARG A 85 10.09 -0.08 -6.61
C ARG A 85 9.86 -1.28 -5.70
N PRO A 86 9.32 -1.11 -4.48
CA PRO A 86 9.03 -2.22 -3.56
C PRO A 86 8.22 -3.36 -4.19
N THR A 87 7.18 -3.03 -4.99
CA THR A 87 6.39 -4.02 -5.72
C THR A 87 7.20 -4.81 -6.74
N GLN A 88 8.14 -4.19 -7.42
CA GLN A 88 9.06 -4.87 -8.34
C GLN A 88 10.06 -5.75 -7.59
N GLY A 89 10.55 -5.28 -6.45
CA GLY A 89 11.38 -6.07 -5.55
C GLY A 89 10.68 -7.34 -5.06
N SER A 90 9.39 -7.26 -4.73
CA SER A 90 8.59 -8.43 -4.34
C SER A 90 8.47 -9.45 -5.47
N ILE A 91 8.28 -9.00 -6.71
CA ILE A 91 8.23 -9.89 -7.89
C ILE A 91 9.58 -10.58 -8.10
N LEU A 92 10.69 -9.82 -8.08
CA LEU A 92 12.03 -10.40 -8.25
C LEU A 92 12.36 -11.41 -7.15
N ARG A 93 11.95 -11.10 -5.89
CA ARG A 93 12.12 -12.03 -4.76
C ARG A 93 11.34 -13.34 -4.99
N ALA A 94 10.10 -13.26 -5.43
CA ALA A 94 9.29 -14.44 -5.73
C ALA A 94 9.95 -15.30 -6.82
N LEU A 95 10.35 -14.65 -7.93
CA LEU A 95 11.03 -15.33 -9.04
C LEU A 95 12.40 -15.91 -8.66
N ASN A 96 13.05 -15.39 -7.62
CA ASN A 96 14.30 -15.94 -7.10
C ASN A 96 14.10 -17.12 -6.14
N ALA A 97 12.92 -17.25 -5.54
CA ALA A 97 12.61 -18.31 -4.58
C ALA A 97 12.25 -19.64 -5.26
N LYS A 98 11.73 -19.59 -6.48
CA LYS A 98 11.34 -20.78 -7.28
C LYS A 98 11.67 -20.51 -8.74
N GLU A 99 12.14 -21.52 -9.43
CA GLU A 99 12.30 -21.49 -10.90
C GLU A 99 10.95 -21.72 -11.59
N ASN A 100 10.74 -21.09 -12.74
CA ASN A 100 9.62 -21.31 -13.63
C ASN A 100 8.24 -21.11 -12.99
N TRP A 101 7.85 -19.86 -12.85
CA TRP A 101 6.52 -19.47 -12.40
C TRP A 101 5.56 -19.33 -13.59
N SER A 102 4.39 -19.93 -13.51
CA SER A 102 3.29 -19.50 -14.35
C SER A 102 2.75 -18.14 -13.91
N MET A 103 2.07 -17.43 -14.83
CA MET A 103 1.46 -16.15 -14.50
C MET A 103 0.40 -16.26 -13.39
N ALA A 104 -0.35 -17.36 -13.35
CA ALA A 104 -1.37 -17.60 -12.34
C ALA A 104 -0.74 -17.83 -10.96
N GLU A 105 0.20 -18.78 -10.85
CA GLU A 105 0.90 -19.04 -9.59
C GLU A 105 1.57 -17.80 -9.01
N LEU A 106 2.19 -16.96 -9.86
CA LEU A 106 2.86 -15.74 -9.40
C LEU A 106 1.84 -14.68 -8.95
N SER A 107 0.70 -14.58 -9.63
CA SER A 107 -0.42 -13.70 -9.23
C SER A 107 -0.96 -14.10 -7.86
N ASP A 108 -1.25 -15.38 -7.68
CA ASP A 108 -1.80 -15.92 -6.44
C ASP A 108 -0.81 -15.74 -5.27
N TRP A 109 0.46 -16.09 -5.50
CA TRP A 109 1.49 -15.95 -4.46
C TRP A 109 1.72 -14.50 -4.01
N LEU A 110 1.62 -13.54 -4.95
CA LEU A 110 1.79 -12.11 -4.66
C LEU A 110 0.49 -11.44 -4.20
N GLY A 111 -0.66 -12.12 -4.24
CA GLY A 111 -1.97 -11.51 -4.00
C GLY A 111 -2.29 -10.39 -4.99
N MET A 112 -1.82 -10.51 -6.25
CA MET A 112 -2.00 -9.49 -7.30
C MET A 112 -2.97 -9.98 -8.36
N ASP A 113 -3.82 -9.09 -8.87
CA ASP A 113 -4.54 -9.37 -10.09
C ASP A 113 -3.59 -9.42 -11.29
N ARG A 114 -3.99 -10.19 -12.33
CA ARG A 114 -3.18 -10.41 -13.53
C ARG A 114 -2.77 -9.11 -14.22
N THR A 115 -3.65 -8.11 -14.27
CA THR A 115 -3.38 -6.83 -14.95
C THR A 115 -2.31 -6.06 -14.20
N THR A 116 -2.39 -6.03 -12.87
CA THR A 116 -1.38 -5.41 -12.00
C THR A 116 -0.04 -6.11 -12.15
N LEU A 117 -0.02 -7.45 -12.14
CA LEU A 117 1.21 -8.22 -12.33
C LEU A 117 1.86 -7.94 -13.69
N VAL A 118 1.10 -8.00 -14.79
CA VAL A 118 1.60 -7.69 -16.15
C VAL A 118 2.19 -6.29 -16.22
N ARG A 119 1.51 -5.30 -15.64
CA ARG A 119 2.00 -3.91 -15.63
C ARG A 119 3.31 -3.75 -14.89
N ASN A 120 3.54 -4.50 -13.82
CA ASN A 120 4.78 -4.48 -13.06
C ASN A 120 5.89 -5.34 -13.71
N LEU A 121 5.55 -6.41 -14.42
CA LEU A 121 6.51 -7.25 -15.14
C LEU A 121 7.10 -6.56 -16.37
N ARG A 122 6.32 -5.76 -17.10
CA ARG A 122 6.77 -5.07 -18.32
C ARG A 122 8.10 -4.32 -18.16
N PRO A 123 8.26 -3.43 -17.19
CA PRO A 123 9.55 -2.76 -16.98
C PRO A 123 10.67 -3.73 -16.60
N LEU A 124 10.40 -4.75 -15.79
CA LEU A 124 11.40 -5.75 -15.41
C LEU A 124 11.88 -6.58 -16.61
N GLN A 125 10.98 -6.93 -17.51
CA GLN A 125 11.30 -7.63 -18.77
C GLN A 125 12.08 -6.72 -19.72
N ARG A 126 11.61 -5.47 -19.91
CA ARG A 126 12.29 -4.48 -20.75
C ARG A 126 13.73 -4.26 -20.27
N ASP A 127 13.94 -4.21 -18.97
CA ASP A 127 15.24 -3.97 -18.36
C ASP A 127 16.09 -5.27 -18.28
N GLY A 128 15.57 -6.41 -18.78
CA GLY A 128 16.23 -7.70 -18.84
C GLY A 128 16.45 -8.37 -17.48
N LEU A 129 15.66 -8.02 -16.47
CA LEU A 129 15.73 -8.59 -15.12
C LEU A 129 14.89 -9.87 -14.99
N VAL A 130 13.85 -9.98 -15.80
CA VAL A 130 12.92 -11.12 -15.87
C VAL A 130 12.82 -11.55 -17.32
N GLN A 131 12.77 -12.85 -17.54
CA GLN A 131 12.50 -13.44 -18.85
C GLN A 131 11.20 -14.25 -18.81
N ALA A 132 10.58 -14.36 -19.98
CA ALA A 132 9.44 -15.22 -20.22
C ALA A 132 9.82 -16.24 -21.30
N ALA A 133 9.60 -17.51 -21.02
CA ALA A 133 9.81 -18.60 -21.96
C ALA A 133 8.50 -19.32 -22.23
N GLY A 134 8.38 -19.96 -23.39
CA GLY A 134 7.14 -20.65 -23.80
C GLY A 134 6.11 -19.71 -24.41
N GLY A 135 4.85 -20.17 -24.49
CA GLY A 135 3.75 -19.37 -25.04
C GLY A 135 3.50 -19.54 -26.54
N GLY A 136 4.18 -20.49 -27.21
CA GLY A 136 3.78 -20.93 -28.54
C GLY A 136 2.36 -21.53 -28.52
N ARG A 137 1.69 -21.68 -29.68
CA ARG A 137 0.28 -22.11 -29.83
C ARG A 137 -0.25 -22.99 -28.67
N GLY A 138 -0.83 -22.37 -27.62
CA GLY A 138 -1.40 -23.06 -26.46
C GLY A 138 -0.42 -23.41 -25.31
N GLY A 139 0.88 -23.05 -25.41
CA GLY A 139 1.87 -23.29 -24.38
C GLY A 139 1.76 -22.32 -23.20
N ARG A 140 2.06 -22.79 -21.97
CA ARG A 140 2.15 -21.93 -20.78
C ARG A 140 3.36 -21.01 -20.90
N VAL A 141 3.16 -19.74 -20.59
CA VAL A 141 4.26 -18.80 -20.40
C VAL A 141 4.86 -19.03 -19.02
N GLU A 142 6.14 -19.32 -18.98
CA GLU A 142 6.92 -19.47 -17.76
C GLU A 142 7.77 -18.24 -17.53
N LEU A 143 7.72 -17.71 -16.32
CA LEU A 143 8.47 -16.54 -15.89
C LEU A 143 9.65 -16.99 -15.01
N SER A 144 10.82 -16.44 -15.29
CA SER A 144 12.00 -16.70 -14.48
C SER A 144 12.87 -15.44 -14.33
N ILE A 145 13.64 -15.41 -13.24
CA ILE A 145 14.61 -14.33 -13.01
C ILE A 145 15.88 -14.60 -13.83
N THR A 146 16.44 -13.54 -14.41
CA THR A 146 17.73 -13.64 -15.12
C THR A 146 18.91 -13.49 -14.15
N ALA A 147 20.14 -13.78 -14.62
CA ALA A 147 21.36 -13.48 -13.87
C ALA A 147 21.46 -11.99 -13.52
N LYS A 148 21.06 -11.10 -14.44
CA LYS A 148 20.98 -9.65 -14.21
C LYS A 148 19.95 -9.30 -13.13
N GLY A 149 18.80 -10.00 -13.10
CA GLY A 149 17.79 -9.83 -12.08
C GLY A 149 18.27 -10.24 -10.69
N ARG A 150 19.00 -11.35 -10.57
CA ARG A 150 19.62 -11.80 -9.32
C ARG A 150 20.63 -10.78 -8.81
N LYS A 151 21.53 -10.33 -9.67
CA LYS A 151 22.50 -9.26 -9.33
C LYS A 151 21.78 -8.00 -8.85
N LYS A 152 20.66 -7.65 -9.48
CA LYS A 152 19.85 -6.48 -9.07
C LYS A 152 19.25 -6.63 -7.67
N ILE A 153 18.82 -7.82 -7.27
CA ILE A 153 18.40 -8.11 -5.89
C ILE A 153 19.56 -7.87 -4.92
N GLU A 154 20.72 -8.40 -5.21
CA GLU A 154 21.92 -8.27 -4.38
C GLU A 154 22.30 -6.79 -4.17
N GLU A 155 22.28 -5.99 -5.24
CA GLU A 155 22.53 -4.55 -5.20
C GLU A 155 21.52 -3.77 -4.33
N CYS A 156 20.26 -4.19 -4.32
CA CYS A 156 19.20 -3.55 -3.57
C CYS A 156 19.11 -4.03 -2.12
N LEU A 157 19.67 -5.19 -1.79
CA LEU A 157 19.51 -5.84 -0.49
C LEU A 157 19.99 -4.99 0.70
N PRO A 158 21.12 -4.26 0.63
CA PRO A 158 21.55 -3.38 1.72
C PRO A 158 20.54 -2.27 2.01
N ALA A 159 20.00 -1.61 0.97
CA ALA A 159 19.00 -0.56 1.12
C ALA A 159 17.68 -1.11 1.69
N TRP A 160 17.25 -2.28 1.22
CA TRP A 160 16.08 -2.94 1.78
C TRP A 160 16.28 -3.30 3.27
N ARG A 161 17.44 -3.84 3.64
CA ARG A 161 17.78 -4.15 5.05
C ARG A 161 17.75 -2.91 5.93
N SER A 162 18.31 -1.80 5.45
CA SER A 162 18.28 -0.51 6.15
C SER A 162 16.85 -0.04 6.39
N ALA A 163 16.02 -0.03 5.33
CA ALA A 163 14.61 0.36 5.44
C ALA A 163 13.85 -0.57 6.39
N GLN A 164 14.05 -1.89 6.29
CA GLN A 164 13.42 -2.88 7.15
C GLN A 164 13.80 -2.66 8.63
N SER A 165 15.08 -2.49 8.92
CA SER A 165 15.56 -2.24 10.28
C SER A 165 14.97 -0.94 10.86
N ALA A 166 14.94 0.13 10.07
CA ALA A 166 14.34 1.40 10.48
C ALA A 166 12.83 1.29 10.73
N ALA A 167 12.11 0.55 9.89
CA ALA A 167 10.68 0.29 10.07
C ALA A 167 10.41 -0.50 11.34
N VAL A 168 11.13 -1.60 11.57
CA VAL A 168 10.99 -2.45 12.77
C VAL A 168 11.34 -1.66 14.03
N LYS A 169 12.43 -0.88 14.01
CA LYS A 169 12.79 0.00 15.13
C LYS A 169 11.69 1.02 15.46
N THR A 170 11.04 1.57 14.43
CA THR A 170 9.95 2.56 14.62
C THR A 170 8.69 1.92 15.20
N LEU A 171 8.36 0.69 14.76
CA LEU A 171 7.19 -0.05 15.23
C LEU A 171 7.43 -0.71 16.61
N GLY A 172 8.67 -1.08 16.90
CA GLY A 172 9.08 -1.94 18.01
C GLY A 172 9.01 -3.42 17.61
N GLU A 173 10.05 -4.19 17.95
CA GLU A 173 10.22 -5.59 17.51
C GLU A 173 9.05 -6.49 17.94
N GLN A 174 8.66 -6.41 19.21
CA GLN A 174 7.55 -7.21 19.75
C GLN A 174 6.23 -6.90 19.04
N ARG A 175 5.96 -5.61 18.83
CA ARG A 175 4.74 -5.17 18.12
C ARG A 175 4.77 -5.62 16.67
N TRP A 176 5.91 -5.54 16.00
CA TRP A 176 6.05 -6.00 14.63
C TRP A 176 5.80 -7.52 14.52
N SER A 177 6.34 -8.31 15.44
CA SER A 177 6.11 -9.75 15.48
C SER A 177 4.61 -10.10 15.65
N ALA A 178 3.92 -9.38 16.54
CA ALA A 178 2.47 -9.56 16.71
C ALA A 178 1.68 -9.18 15.44
N ILE A 179 1.99 -8.01 14.85
CA ILE A 179 1.35 -7.57 13.59
C ILE A 179 1.57 -8.60 12.48
N LEU A 180 2.77 -9.15 12.36
CA LEU A 180 3.08 -10.14 11.31
C LEU A 180 2.21 -11.40 11.48
N SER A 181 2.11 -11.92 12.70
CA SER A 181 1.26 -13.08 13.02
C SER A 181 -0.22 -12.79 12.74
N ASP A 182 -0.71 -11.60 13.10
CA ASP A 182 -2.10 -11.20 12.84
C ASP A 182 -2.39 -11.07 11.35
N LEU A 183 -1.44 -10.52 10.56
CA LEU A 183 -1.57 -10.40 9.11
C LEU A 183 -1.55 -11.77 8.42
N GLU A 184 -0.71 -12.70 8.85
CA GLU A 184 -0.68 -14.07 8.34
C GLU A 184 -1.99 -14.79 8.61
N THR A 185 -2.50 -14.69 9.85
CA THR A 185 -3.79 -15.26 10.24
C THR A 185 -4.94 -14.68 9.41
N ALA A 186 -4.97 -13.36 9.24
CA ALA A 186 -5.99 -12.69 8.44
C ALA A 186 -5.93 -13.10 6.96
N ALA A 187 -4.72 -13.23 6.39
CA ALA A 187 -4.54 -13.67 5.01
C ALA A 187 -5.07 -15.09 4.80
N LEU A 188 -4.80 -16.02 5.71
CA LEU A 188 -5.31 -17.38 5.66
C LEU A 188 -6.84 -17.44 5.82
N ALA A 189 -7.40 -16.65 6.73
CA ALA A 189 -8.84 -16.63 7.00
C ALA A 189 -9.67 -16.03 5.85
N LEU A 190 -9.10 -15.11 5.10
CA LEU A 190 -9.76 -14.41 3.97
C LEU A 190 -9.51 -15.08 2.60
N ASN A 191 -8.67 -16.10 2.57
CA ASN A 191 -8.40 -16.87 1.35
C ASN A 191 -9.54 -17.86 1.13
N LYS A 192 -10.54 -17.49 0.31
CA LYS A 192 -11.71 -18.31 -0.06
C LYS A 192 -11.53 -18.93 -1.43
#